data_3f075f3eea35e0cd6f4de93003176d69
#
_entry.id   3f075f3eea35e0cd6f4de93003176d69
#
_cell.length_a   1.000
_cell.length_b   1.000
_cell.length_c   1.000
_cell.angle_alpha   90.00
_cell.angle_beta   90.00
_cell.angle_gamma   90.00
#
_symmetry.space_group_name_H-M   'P 1'
#
loop_
_entity.id
_entity.type
_entity.pdbx_description
1 polymer ?
#
loop_
_entity_poly.entity_id
_entity_poly.type
_entity_poly.pdbx_seq_one_letter_code
_entity_poly.pdbx_strand_id
1 'polypeptide(L)'
;MTIKNWEDTDKPREKMMAQGKTALSNAELLAILIGSGAANESAVALSRRILASVGNSLTTLGKQTLAQLTAFKGIGIAKAITILAATEIGRRRAAETPEPQPKIEAPHNIFTLMQPLIGDLPHEEFWVLYLNSANRVIHKCRLSSGGITHTTVDIRLLFKNALEQGAVAIILVHNHPSGSTEPSHDDIQLTQRVKAAAETLDIKLLDHVIITEKSYESLVENGIML
;
A
#
# COMPACT_ATOMS: atom_id res chain seq x y z
N MET A 1 8.48 -4.31 40.35
CA MET A 1 8.59 -2.91 39.89
C MET A 1 7.47 -2.60 38.93
N THR A 2 6.72 -1.53 39.18
CA THR A 2 5.66 -1.05 38.28
C THR A 2 6.30 -0.28 37.11
N ILE A 3 5.78 -0.44 35.89
CA ILE A 3 6.23 0.27 34.66
C ILE A 3 6.24 1.80 34.85
N LYS A 4 5.52 2.33 35.84
CA LYS A 4 5.50 3.77 36.17
C LYS A 4 6.89 4.38 36.54
N ASN A 5 7.85 3.55 36.94
CA ASN A 5 9.18 3.97 37.33
C ASN A 5 10.26 3.70 36.27
N TRP A 6 9.86 3.30 35.05
CA TRP A 6 10.77 3.15 33.93
C TRP A 6 10.98 4.51 33.26
N GLU A 7 12.16 4.71 32.69
CA GLU A 7 12.36 5.84 31.78
C GLU A 7 11.34 5.76 30.64
N ASP A 8 10.89 6.90 30.11
CA ASP A 8 9.84 6.94 29.11
C ASP A 8 10.24 6.14 27.86
N THR A 9 11.52 6.11 27.51
CA THR A 9 12.10 5.33 26.42
C THR A 9 11.95 3.81 26.59
N ASP A 10 11.76 3.33 27.83
CA ASP A 10 11.62 1.90 28.14
C ASP A 10 10.16 1.42 28.24
N LYS A 11 9.21 2.35 28.23
CA LYS A 11 7.79 2.02 28.22
C LYS A 11 7.38 1.58 26.82
N PRO A 12 6.71 0.42 26.66
CA PRO A 12 6.46 -0.14 25.33
C PRO A 12 5.72 0.78 24.36
N ARG A 13 4.79 1.61 24.82
CA ARG A 13 4.04 2.54 23.96
C ARG A 13 4.92 3.71 23.50
N GLU A 14 5.66 4.30 24.40
CA GLU A 14 6.59 5.38 24.14
C GLU A 14 7.73 4.92 23.22
N LYS A 15 8.24 3.71 23.46
CA LYS A 15 9.24 3.06 22.59
C LYS A 15 8.68 2.82 21.19
N MET A 16 7.41 2.38 21.06
CA MET A 16 6.76 2.24 19.76
C MET A 16 6.65 3.58 19.02
N MET A 17 6.30 4.64 19.73
CA MET A 17 6.18 5.99 19.14
C MET A 17 7.53 6.53 18.68
N ALA A 18 8.58 6.33 19.45
CA ALA A 18 9.91 6.89 19.18
C ALA A 18 10.71 6.06 18.15
N GLN A 19 10.59 4.73 18.16
CA GLN A 19 11.46 3.81 17.42
C GLN A 19 10.68 2.91 16.43
N GLY A 20 9.35 3.01 16.41
CA GLY A 20 8.50 2.20 15.56
C GLY A 20 8.24 0.78 16.09
N LYS A 21 7.32 0.09 15.44
CA LYS A 21 6.82 -1.24 15.89
C LYS A 21 7.86 -2.35 15.84
N THR A 22 8.85 -2.24 14.98
CA THR A 22 9.89 -3.26 14.78
C THR A 22 10.93 -3.29 15.90
N ALA A 23 11.03 -2.22 16.69
CA ALA A 23 11.93 -2.14 17.83
C ALA A 23 11.42 -2.90 19.09
N LEU A 24 10.14 -3.33 19.09
CA LEU A 24 9.53 -3.99 20.23
C LEU A 24 9.70 -5.50 20.19
N SER A 25 9.98 -6.09 21.33
CA SER A 25 9.91 -7.53 21.55
C SER A 25 8.44 -8.02 21.55
N ASN A 26 8.24 -9.33 21.33
CA ASN A 26 6.90 -9.94 21.43
C ASN A 26 6.24 -9.70 22.80
N ALA A 27 7.03 -9.66 23.87
CA ALA A 27 6.52 -9.39 25.21
C ALA A 27 6.05 -7.94 25.37
N GLU A 28 6.75 -6.98 24.78
CA GLU A 28 6.34 -5.57 24.78
C GLU A 28 5.09 -5.35 23.92
N LEU A 29 5.00 -5.98 22.74
CA LEU A 29 3.78 -5.94 21.91
C LEU A 29 2.59 -6.52 22.67
N LEU A 30 2.75 -7.68 23.31
CA LEU A 30 1.70 -8.29 24.10
C LEU A 30 1.33 -7.42 25.32
N ALA A 31 2.31 -6.75 25.95
CA ALA A 31 2.06 -5.84 27.05
C ALA A 31 1.22 -4.61 26.64
N ILE A 32 1.41 -4.10 25.41
CA ILE A 32 0.57 -3.03 24.86
C ILE A 32 -0.88 -3.51 24.71
N LEU A 33 -1.09 -4.74 24.22
CA LEU A 33 -2.42 -5.33 24.03
C LEU A 33 -3.17 -5.51 25.35
N ILE A 34 -2.52 -6.07 26.38
CA ILE A 34 -3.17 -6.31 27.67
C ILE A 34 -3.30 -5.05 28.53
N GLY A 35 -2.55 -3.98 28.21
CA GLY A 35 -2.64 -2.64 28.79
C GLY A 35 -2.15 -2.51 30.24
N SER A 36 -2.33 -3.53 31.09
CA SER A 36 -1.94 -3.54 32.49
C SER A 36 -1.51 -4.93 32.94
N GLY A 37 -0.62 -4.98 33.92
CA GLY A 37 -0.16 -6.23 34.54
C GLY A 37 -1.16 -6.81 35.55
N ALA A 38 -0.64 -7.59 36.49
CA ALA A 38 -1.35 -8.11 37.67
C ALA A 38 -0.91 -7.35 38.94
N ALA A 39 -1.51 -7.70 40.09
CA ALA A 39 -1.03 -7.20 41.38
C ALA A 39 0.46 -7.59 41.53
N ASN A 40 1.32 -6.61 41.72
CA ASN A 40 2.78 -6.75 41.87
C ASN A 40 3.54 -7.26 40.63
N GLU A 41 2.92 -7.33 39.45
CA GLU A 41 3.55 -7.76 38.19
C GLU A 41 3.27 -6.72 37.09
N SER A 42 4.30 -6.28 36.36
CA SER A 42 4.13 -5.35 35.24
C SER A 42 3.46 -6.06 34.04
N ALA A 43 2.88 -5.27 33.11
CA ALA A 43 2.33 -5.84 31.89
C ALA A 43 3.39 -6.59 31.08
N VAL A 44 4.62 -6.11 31.01
CA VAL A 44 5.72 -6.78 30.31
C VAL A 44 6.14 -8.08 31.00
N ALA A 45 6.21 -8.09 32.35
CA ALA A 45 6.53 -9.30 33.08
C ALA A 45 5.43 -10.37 32.93
N LEU A 46 4.16 -9.98 33.03
CA LEU A 46 3.02 -10.85 32.75
C LEU A 46 3.05 -11.42 31.33
N SER A 47 3.35 -10.56 30.35
CA SER A 47 3.47 -10.98 28.93
C SER A 47 4.62 -11.98 28.72
N ARG A 48 5.79 -11.75 29.36
CA ARG A 48 6.90 -12.72 29.32
C ARG A 48 6.51 -14.07 29.91
N ARG A 49 5.77 -14.09 31.03
CA ARG A 49 5.31 -15.30 31.68
C ARG A 49 4.31 -16.07 30.79
N ILE A 50 3.39 -15.37 30.14
CA ILE A 50 2.46 -15.98 29.18
C ILE A 50 3.23 -16.56 27.99
N LEU A 51 4.13 -15.79 27.39
CA LEU A 51 4.91 -16.27 26.25
C LEU A 51 5.81 -17.45 26.60
N ALA A 52 6.44 -17.44 27.77
CA ALA A 52 7.27 -18.56 28.25
C ALA A 52 6.46 -19.86 28.35
N SER A 53 5.21 -19.80 28.81
CA SER A 53 4.34 -20.99 28.93
C SER A 53 3.96 -21.64 27.59
N VAL A 54 4.07 -20.89 26.50
CA VAL A 54 3.82 -21.36 25.13
C VAL A 54 5.11 -21.48 24.30
N GLY A 55 6.26 -21.62 24.97
CA GLY A 55 7.57 -21.78 24.32
C GLY A 55 8.01 -20.55 23.52
N ASN A 56 7.59 -19.35 23.91
CA ASN A 56 7.81 -18.08 23.18
C ASN A 56 7.28 -18.06 21.74
N SER A 57 6.35 -18.95 21.40
CA SER A 57 5.76 -19.08 20.08
C SER A 57 4.45 -18.30 19.97
N LEU A 58 4.41 -17.30 19.07
CA LEU A 58 3.17 -16.58 18.74
C LEU A 58 2.12 -17.49 18.09
N THR A 59 2.56 -18.49 17.32
CA THR A 59 1.68 -19.53 16.74
C THR A 59 0.99 -20.35 17.83
N THR A 60 1.75 -20.76 18.85
CA THR A 60 1.20 -21.52 19.98
C THR A 60 0.31 -20.64 20.86
N LEU A 61 0.67 -19.36 21.03
CA LEU A 61 -0.17 -18.38 21.73
C LEU A 61 -1.53 -18.24 21.03
N GLY A 62 -1.56 -18.15 19.70
CA GLY A 62 -2.79 -18.04 18.92
C GLY A 62 -3.69 -19.29 18.96
N LYS A 63 -3.17 -20.43 19.41
CA LYS A 63 -3.95 -21.68 19.61
C LYS A 63 -4.53 -21.81 21.02
N GLN A 64 -4.20 -20.88 21.93
CA GLN A 64 -4.73 -20.92 23.29
C GLN A 64 -6.24 -20.65 23.29
N THR A 65 -6.93 -21.32 24.21
CA THR A 65 -8.37 -21.08 24.44
C THR A 65 -8.56 -19.90 25.40
N LEU A 66 -9.78 -19.37 25.44
CA LEU A 66 -10.16 -18.33 26.41
C LEU A 66 -9.90 -18.82 27.86
N ALA A 67 -10.26 -20.08 28.17
CA ALA A 67 -10.07 -20.69 29.49
C ALA A 67 -8.57 -20.78 29.86
N GLN A 68 -7.72 -21.19 28.92
CA GLN A 68 -6.27 -21.26 29.16
C GLN A 68 -5.66 -19.90 29.42
N LEU A 69 -6.07 -18.87 28.66
CA LEU A 69 -5.58 -17.50 28.88
C LEU A 69 -6.08 -16.88 30.20
N THR A 70 -7.34 -17.11 30.56
CA THR A 70 -7.90 -16.60 31.81
C THR A 70 -7.37 -17.31 33.06
N ALA A 71 -6.73 -18.48 32.92
CA ALA A 71 -6.02 -19.16 34.01
C ALA A 71 -4.78 -18.37 34.51
N PHE A 72 -4.23 -17.47 33.69
CA PHE A 72 -3.13 -16.61 34.13
C PHE A 72 -3.64 -15.51 35.05
N LYS A 73 -3.10 -15.46 36.29
CA LYS A 73 -3.41 -14.39 37.23
C LYS A 73 -3.09 -13.03 36.58
N GLY A 74 -4.06 -12.14 36.50
CA GLY A 74 -3.96 -10.82 35.87
C GLY A 74 -4.53 -10.76 34.43
N ILE A 75 -4.95 -11.90 33.87
CA ILE A 75 -5.67 -11.97 32.60
C ILE A 75 -7.15 -12.29 32.90
N GLY A 76 -7.98 -11.28 32.79
CA GLY A 76 -9.43 -11.42 32.77
C GLY A 76 -9.95 -11.66 31.34
N ILE A 77 -11.26 -11.90 31.24
CA ILE A 77 -11.94 -12.17 29.95
C ILE A 77 -11.60 -11.12 28.90
N ALA A 78 -11.67 -9.84 29.21
CA ALA A 78 -11.40 -8.76 28.25
C ALA A 78 -9.97 -8.84 27.67
N LYS A 79 -8.95 -9.02 28.51
CA LYS A 79 -7.56 -9.15 28.06
C LYS A 79 -7.36 -10.43 27.23
N ALA A 80 -7.95 -11.54 27.63
CA ALA A 80 -7.87 -12.78 26.87
C ALA A 80 -8.51 -12.64 25.48
N ILE A 81 -9.67 -11.99 25.37
CA ILE A 81 -10.32 -11.69 24.08
C ILE A 81 -9.43 -10.80 23.22
N THR A 82 -8.80 -9.78 23.80
CA THR A 82 -7.87 -8.90 23.04
C THR A 82 -6.69 -9.68 22.46
N ILE A 83 -6.11 -10.60 23.22
CA ILE A 83 -5.03 -11.48 22.75
C ILE A 83 -5.52 -12.37 21.60
N LEU A 84 -6.65 -13.03 21.77
CA LEU A 84 -7.22 -13.92 20.76
C LEU A 84 -7.58 -13.16 19.48
N ALA A 85 -8.18 -11.99 19.59
CA ALA A 85 -8.51 -11.15 18.45
C ALA A 85 -7.25 -10.69 17.69
N ALA A 86 -6.21 -10.26 18.39
CA ALA A 86 -4.95 -9.83 17.77
C ALA A 86 -4.24 -11.00 17.05
N THR A 87 -4.20 -12.18 17.65
CA THR A 87 -3.60 -13.36 17.02
C THR A 87 -4.42 -13.85 15.83
N GLU A 88 -5.74 -13.78 15.86
CA GLU A 88 -6.60 -14.11 14.73
C GLU A 88 -6.44 -13.12 13.57
N ILE A 89 -6.34 -11.82 13.85
CA ILE A 89 -6.03 -10.81 12.82
C ILE A 89 -4.67 -11.14 12.17
N GLY A 90 -3.66 -11.46 12.96
CA GLY A 90 -2.35 -11.87 12.45
C GLY A 90 -2.42 -13.12 11.57
N ARG A 91 -3.23 -14.11 11.96
CA ARG A 91 -3.46 -15.34 11.18
C ARG A 91 -4.18 -15.03 9.86
N ARG A 92 -5.23 -14.23 9.88
CA ARG A 92 -5.94 -13.80 8.66
C ARG A 92 -5.01 -13.06 7.72
N ARG A 93 -4.26 -12.07 8.23
CA ARG A 93 -3.25 -11.35 7.44
C ARG A 93 -2.23 -12.27 6.79
N ALA A 94 -1.76 -13.29 7.52
CA ALA A 94 -0.81 -14.27 6.96
C ALA A 94 -1.43 -15.18 5.90
N ALA A 95 -2.76 -15.35 5.92
CA ALA A 95 -3.51 -16.12 4.93
C ALA A 95 -4.02 -15.27 3.75
N GLU A 96 -3.93 -13.95 3.84
CA GLU A 96 -4.25 -13.08 2.72
C GLU A 96 -3.27 -13.33 1.58
N THR A 97 -3.81 -13.71 0.43
CA THR A 97 -3.05 -13.70 -0.81
C THR A 97 -3.15 -12.29 -1.37
N PRO A 98 -2.03 -11.54 -1.47
CA PRO A 98 -2.06 -10.25 -2.12
C PRO A 98 -2.63 -10.40 -3.53
N GLU A 99 -3.56 -9.54 -3.93
CA GLU A 99 -3.98 -9.51 -5.34
C GLU A 99 -2.74 -9.37 -6.21
N PRO A 100 -2.59 -10.21 -7.25
CA PRO A 100 -1.43 -10.14 -8.11
C PRO A 100 -1.40 -8.76 -8.78
N GLN A 101 -0.38 -7.98 -8.45
CA GLN A 101 -0.17 -6.68 -9.11
C GLN A 101 0.12 -6.93 -10.59
N PRO A 102 -0.67 -6.37 -11.52
CA PRO A 102 -0.45 -6.54 -12.95
C PRO A 102 0.98 -6.12 -13.31
N LYS A 103 1.68 -6.97 -14.06
CA LYS A 103 3.01 -6.66 -14.59
C LYS A 103 2.87 -6.11 -16.00
N ILE A 104 3.52 -5.00 -16.27
CA ILE A 104 3.55 -4.38 -17.59
C ILE A 104 4.86 -4.76 -18.27
N GLU A 105 4.75 -5.57 -19.33
CA GLU A 105 5.87 -6.03 -20.14
C GLU A 105 5.76 -5.48 -21.59
N ALA A 106 4.55 -5.12 -21.99
CA ALA A 106 4.26 -4.56 -23.32
C ALA A 106 3.02 -3.66 -23.24
N PRO A 107 2.82 -2.74 -24.20
CA PRO A 107 1.65 -1.84 -24.24
C PRO A 107 0.31 -2.59 -24.24
N HIS A 108 0.25 -3.80 -24.80
CA HIS A 108 -0.94 -4.64 -24.74
C HIS A 108 -1.39 -4.96 -23.30
N ASN A 109 -0.45 -5.09 -22.35
CA ASN A 109 -0.82 -5.31 -20.94
C ASN A 109 -1.52 -4.08 -20.35
N ILE A 110 -1.13 -2.86 -20.80
CA ILE A 110 -1.77 -1.61 -20.41
C ILE A 110 -3.20 -1.57 -20.98
N PHE A 111 -3.35 -1.90 -22.26
CA PHE A 111 -4.65 -1.98 -22.89
C PHE A 111 -5.58 -2.96 -22.17
N THR A 112 -5.13 -4.19 -21.92
CA THR A 112 -5.92 -5.21 -21.22
C THR A 112 -6.34 -4.74 -19.81
N LEU A 113 -5.48 -3.99 -19.12
CA LEU A 113 -5.76 -3.48 -17.77
C LEU A 113 -6.73 -2.31 -17.78
N MET A 114 -6.62 -1.40 -18.75
CA MET A 114 -7.29 -0.11 -18.73
C MET A 114 -8.51 -0.02 -19.66
N GLN A 115 -8.54 -0.76 -20.75
CA GLN A 115 -9.67 -0.75 -21.69
C GLN A 115 -11.03 -1.02 -21.01
N PRO A 116 -11.17 -2.01 -20.09
CA PRO A 116 -12.44 -2.24 -19.42
C PRO A 116 -12.89 -1.09 -18.51
N LEU A 117 -12.00 -0.15 -18.19
CA LEU A 117 -12.27 0.97 -17.31
C LEU A 117 -12.62 2.25 -18.07
N ILE A 118 -11.96 2.46 -19.23
CA ILE A 118 -12.05 3.75 -19.93
C ILE A 118 -12.35 3.65 -21.41
N GLY A 119 -12.30 2.44 -22.00
CA GLY A 119 -12.35 2.28 -23.45
C GLY A 119 -13.69 2.66 -24.09
N ASP A 120 -14.79 2.54 -23.39
CA ASP A 120 -16.16 2.83 -23.85
C ASP A 120 -16.76 4.10 -23.26
N LEU A 121 -15.98 4.87 -22.50
CA LEU A 121 -16.48 6.11 -21.89
C LEU A 121 -16.79 7.17 -22.95
N PRO A 122 -17.91 7.91 -22.78
CA PRO A 122 -18.31 8.97 -23.71
C PRO A 122 -17.52 10.28 -23.53
N HIS A 123 -16.58 10.31 -22.61
CA HIS A 123 -15.74 11.47 -22.30
C HIS A 123 -14.31 11.01 -22.08
N GLU A 124 -13.37 11.93 -22.22
CA GLU A 124 -11.96 11.65 -21.96
C GLU A 124 -11.68 11.55 -20.46
N GLU A 125 -10.90 10.55 -20.09
CA GLU A 125 -10.30 10.42 -18.76
C GLU A 125 -8.79 10.24 -18.91
N PHE A 126 -8.05 10.92 -18.04
CA PHE A 126 -6.61 10.80 -17.97
C PHE A 126 -6.19 10.08 -16.69
N TRP A 127 -5.46 8.98 -16.87
CA TRP A 127 -5.00 8.09 -15.82
C TRP A 127 -3.49 7.99 -15.77
N VAL A 128 -2.96 7.67 -14.61
CA VAL A 128 -1.55 7.33 -14.42
C VAL A 128 -1.45 5.99 -13.72
N LEU A 129 -0.63 5.11 -14.29
CA LEU A 129 -0.20 3.88 -13.65
C LEU A 129 1.15 4.13 -12.98
N TYR A 130 1.26 3.80 -11.71
CA TYR A 130 2.46 3.93 -10.91
C TYR A 130 3.08 2.56 -10.72
N LEU A 131 4.38 2.41 -11.02
CA LEU A 131 5.03 1.10 -11.07
C LEU A 131 6.24 1.04 -10.13
N ASN A 132 6.48 -0.18 -9.63
CA ASN A 132 7.71 -0.50 -8.91
C ASN A 132 8.83 -0.92 -9.88
N SER A 133 10.03 -1.21 -9.35
CA SER A 133 11.21 -1.62 -10.11
C SER A 133 11.05 -2.93 -10.91
N ALA A 134 10.02 -3.73 -10.61
CA ALA A 134 9.68 -4.95 -11.35
C ALA A 134 8.61 -4.71 -12.43
N ASN A 135 8.31 -3.46 -12.76
CA ASN A 135 7.24 -3.03 -13.68
C ASN A 135 5.85 -3.54 -13.26
N ARG A 136 5.61 -3.71 -11.96
CA ARG A 136 4.28 -4.05 -11.45
C ARG A 136 3.53 -2.79 -11.07
N VAL A 137 2.26 -2.72 -11.45
CA VAL A 137 1.38 -1.60 -11.12
C VAL A 137 1.06 -1.65 -9.62
N ILE A 138 1.61 -0.70 -8.87
CA ILE A 138 1.40 -0.57 -7.42
C ILE A 138 0.23 0.35 -7.09
N HIS A 139 -0.09 1.28 -8.00
CA HIS A 139 -1.23 2.19 -7.87
C HIS A 139 -1.69 2.66 -9.24
N LYS A 140 -2.98 2.98 -9.37
CA LYS A 140 -3.55 3.66 -10.54
C LYS A 140 -4.44 4.79 -10.07
N CYS A 141 -4.34 5.94 -10.71
CA CYS A 141 -5.06 7.14 -10.31
C CYS A 141 -5.59 7.89 -11.53
N ARG A 142 -6.88 8.24 -11.48
CA ARG A 142 -7.46 9.19 -12.42
C ARG A 142 -7.09 10.59 -12.00
N LEU A 143 -6.38 11.32 -12.86
CA LEU A 143 -5.99 12.70 -12.60
C LEU A 143 -7.02 13.71 -13.09
N SER A 144 -7.72 13.38 -14.17
CA SER A 144 -8.74 14.26 -14.71
C SER A 144 -9.84 13.46 -15.40
N SER A 145 -11.01 14.04 -15.45
CA SER A 145 -12.23 13.49 -16.10
C SER A 145 -13.07 14.64 -16.62
N GLY A 146 -13.50 14.54 -17.87
CA GLY A 146 -14.47 15.47 -18.45
C GLY A 146 -13.84 16.54 -19.34
N GLY A 147 -14.64 16.95 -20.32
CA GLY A 147 -14.32 17.87 -21.42
C GLY A 147 -14.38 17.12 -22.76
N ILE A 148 -15.13 17.69 -23.71
CA ILE A 148 -15.23 17.11 -25.06
C ILE A 148 -13.94 17.39 -25.84
N THR A 149 -13.07 18.30 -25.36
CA THR A 149 -11.95 18.81 -26.14
C THR A 149 -10.60 18.92 -25.43
N HIS A 150 -10.51 18.98 -24.10
CA HIS A 150 -9.20 19.06 -23.40
C HIS A 150 -9.31 18.64 -21.94
N THR A 151 -8.40 17.80 -21.51
CA THR A 151 -8.27 17.38 -20.12
C THR A 151 -7.00 18.01 -19.52
N THR A 152 -7.14 19.01 -18.65
CA THR A 152 -5.99 19.64 -17.98
C THR A 152 -5.42 18.68 -16.94
N VAL A 153 -4.20 18.20 -17.16
CA VAL A 153 -3.47 17.33 -16.21
C VAL A 153 -2.57 18.19 -15.33
N ASP A 154 -2.78 18.13 -14.02
CA ASP A 154 -1.86 18.76 -13.06
C ASP A 154 -0.66 17.84 -12.81
N ILE A 155 0.48 18.18 -13.42
CA ILE A 155 1.76 17.45 -13.29
C ILE A 155 2.23 17.39 -11.83
N ARG A 156 1.94 18.40 -11.01
CA ARG A 156 2.31 18.41 -9.58
C ARG A 156 1.57 17.32 -8.82
N LEU A 157 0.29 17.13 -9.12
CA LEU A 157 -0.52 16.07 -8.51
C LEU A 157 -0.05 14.68 -8.96
N LEU A 158 0.33 14.54 -10.25
CA LEU A 158 0.92 13.32 -10.78
C LEU A 158 2.15 12.89 -9.97
N PHE A 159 3.12 13.80 -9.82
CA PHE A 159 4.36 13.47 -9.12
C PHE A 159 4.22 13.41 -7.59
N LYS A 160 3.31 14.19 -7.01
CA LYS A 160 2.95 14.02 -5.60
C LYS A 160 2.51 12.56 -5.34
N ASN A 161 1.59 12.03 -6.14
CA ASN A 161 1.15 10.65 -6.01
C ASN A 161 2.31 9.66 -6.25
N ALA A 162 3.17 9.90 -7.25
CA ALA A 162 4.32 9.05 -7.52
C ALA A 162 5.26 8.92 -6.31
N LEU A 163 5.56 10.04 -5.66
CA LEU A 163 6.41 10.10 -4.46
C LEU A 163 5.74 9.44 -3.25
N GLU A 164 4.46 9.71 -3.02
CA GLU A 164 3.69 9.10 -1.93
C GLU A 164 3.59 7.58 -2.05
N GLN A 165 3.49 7.06 -3.29
CA GLN A 165 3.43 5.61 -3.57
C GLN A 165 4.81 4.96 -3.66
N GLY A 166 5.91 5.73 -3.65
CA GLY A 166 7.26 5.22 -3.87
C GLY A 166 7.46 4.61 -5.26
N ALA A 167 6.77 5.17 -6.26
CA ALA A 167 6.88 4.70 -7.63
C ALA A 167 8.24 5.08 -8.24
N VAL A 168 8.83 4.15 -8.98
CA VAL A 168 10.08 4.37 -9.72
C VAL A 168 9.84 4.54 -11.22
N ALA A 169 8.64 4.23 -11.68
CA ALA A 169 8.21 4.44 -13.06
C ALA A 169 6.71 4.78 -13.12
N ILE A 170 6.33 5.45 -14.19
CA ILE A 170 4.95 5.82 -14.49
C ILE A 170 4.61 5.51 -15.95
N ILE A 171 3.33 5.29 -16.21
CA ILE A 171 2.74 5.20 -17.54
C ILE A 171 1.53 6.13 -17.56
N LEU A 172 1.42 6.93 -18.61
CA LEU A 172 0.27 7.78 -18.87
C LEU A 172 -0.73 6.99 -19.72
N VAL A 173 -2.01 7.14 -19.41
CA VAL A 173 -3.09 6.48 -20.17
C VAL A 173 -4.27 7.42 -20.27
N HIS A 174 -4.80 7.60 -21.46
CA HIS A 174 -6.09 8.27 -21.63
C HIS A 174 -6.90 7.62 -22.76
N ASN A 175 -8.20 7.87 -22.76
CA ASN A 175 -9.07 7.36 -23.82
C ASN A 175 -9.48 8.46 -24.79
N HIS A 176 -9.69 8.07 -26.04
CA HIS A 176 -10.30 8.92 -27.07
C HIS A 176 -11.72 8.38 -27.41
N PRO A 177 -12.79 9.06 -26.95
CA PRO A 177 -14.17 8.69 -27.29
C PRO A 177 -14.48 8.75 -28.80
N SER A 178 -13.69 9.50 -29.55
CA SER A 178 -13.82 9.59 -31.03
C SER A 178 -13.47 8.29 -31.74
N GLY A 179 -12.76 7.36 -31.06
CA GLY A 179 -12.26 6.12 -31.65
C GLY A 179 -10.94 6.27 -32.43
N SER A 180 -10.41 7.50 -32.58
CA SER A 180 -9.08 7.73 -33.15
C SER A 180 -8.01 7.43 -32.13
N THR A 181 -6.96 6.71 -32.53
CA THR A 181 -5.77 6.49 -31.67
C THR A 181 -4.65 7.48 -31.94
N GLU A 182 -4.81 8.39 -32.93
CA GLU A 182 -3.81 9.42 -33.22
C GLU A 182 -3.63 10.36 -32.01
N PRO A 183 -2.39 10.56 -31.51
CA PRO A 183 -2.12 11.51 -30.46
C PRO A 183 -2.32 12.95 -30.95
N SER A 184 -3.00 13.75 -30.16
CA SER A 184 -3.11 15.18 -30.41
C SER A 184 -1.78 15.91 -30.14
N HIS A 185 -1.67 17.14 -30.62
CA HIS A 185 -0.52 18.00 -30.29
C HIS A 185 -0.38 18.23 -28.78
N ASP A 186 -1.49 18.36 -28.10
CA ASP A 186 -1.53 18.56 -26.63
C ASP A 186 -1.07 17.31 -25.88
N ASP A 187 -1.39 16.10 -26.37
CA ASP A 187 -0.89 14.83 -25.78
C ASP A 187 0.63 14.74 -25.88
N ILE A 188 1.17 15.11 -27.04
CA ILE A 188 2.63 15.12 -27.27
C ILE A 188 3.30 16.14 -26.34
N GLN A 189 2.77 17.37 -26.26
CA GLN A 189 3.31 18.41 -25.37
C GLN A 189 3.24 18.00 -23.89
N LEU A 190 2.11 17.45 -23.45
CA LEU A 190 1.95 16.95 -22.10
C LEU A 190 2.98 15.86 -21.79
N THR A 191 3.15 14.91 -22.71
CA THR A 191 4.12 13.82 -22.59
C THR A 191 5.54 14.34 -22.41
N GLN A 192 5.95 15.30 -23.23
CA GLN A 192 7.27 15.93 -23.13
C GLN A 192 7.48 16.65 -21.79
N ARG A 193 6.47 17.40 -21.33
CA ARG A 193 6.52 18.07 -20.02
C ARG A 193 6.61 17.09 -18.86
N VAL A 194 5.85 15.99 -18.91
CA VAL A 194 5.90 14.93 -17.89
C VAL A 194 7.25 14.23 -17.93
N LYS A 195 7.80 13.93 -19.13
CA LYS A 195 9.12 13.30 -19.29
C LYS A 195 10.22 14.14 -18.64
N ALA A 196 10.28 15.43 -18.95
CA ALA A 196 11.27 16.35 -18.37
C ALA A 196 11.17 16.44 -16.83
N ALA A 197 9.94 16.47 -16.28
CA ALA A 197 9.73 16.49 -14.85
C ALA A 197 10.10 15.14 -14.19
N ALA A 198 9.80 14.01 -14.84
CA ALA A 198 10.13 12.67 -14.40
C ALA A 198 11.66 12.47 -14.28
N GLU A 199 12.40 12.90 -15.28
CA GLU A 199 13.88 12.86 -15.30
C GLU A 199 14.48 13.61 -14.12
N THR A 200 13.92 14.77 -13.75
CA THR A 200 14.38 15.55 -12.58
C THR A 200 14.18 14.83 -11.25
N LEU A 201 13.21 13.92 -11.18
CA LEU A 201 12.84 13.17 -9.97
C LEU A 201 13.35 11.73 -9.97
N ASP A 202 14.19 11.33 -10.93
CA ASP A 202 14.64 9.94 -11.12
C ASP A 202 13.47 8.94 -11.27
N ILE A 203 12.34 9.39 -11.82
CA ILE A 203 11.18 8.56 -12.14
C ILE A 203 11.15 8.33 -13.65
N LYS A 204 10.98 7.09 -14.09
CA LYS A 204 10.93 6.77 -15.52
C LYS A 204 9.52 6.94 -16.06
N LEU A 205 9.33 7.75 -17.10
CA LEU A 205 8.13 7.68 -17.93
C LEU A 205 8.34 6.55 -18.94
N LEU A 206 7.62 5.43 -18.76
CA LEU A 206 7.80 4.24 -19.61
C LEU A 206 7.00 4.31 -20.91
N ASP A 207 5.80 4.88 -20.86
CA ASP A 207 4.94 5.01 -22.05
C ASP A 207 3.84 6.05 -21.82
N HIS A 208 3.20 6.45 -22.92
CA HIS A 208 1.92 7.13 -22.96
C HIS A 208 1.03 6.37 -23.95
N VAL A 209 -0.08 5.81 -23.45
CA VAL A 209 -0.96 4.95 -24.22
C VAL A 209 -2.33 5.59 -24.37
N ILE A 210 -2.78 5.71 -25.61
CA ILE A 210 -4.12 6.15 -25.97
C ILE A 210 -4.99 4.91 -26.15
N ILE A 211 -6.16 4.90 -25.53
CA ILE A 211 -7.08 3.75 -25.55
C ILE A 211 -8.40 4.15 -26.22
N THR A 212 -8.89 3.27 -27.05
CA THR A 212 -10.26 3.33 -27.61
C THR A 212 -11.03 2.07 -27.22
N GLU A 213 -12.29 1.97 -27.62
CA GLU A 213 -13.11 0.77 -27.41
C GLU A 213 -12.44 -0.51 -27.95
N LYS A 214 -11.74 -0.43 -29.07
CA LYS A 214 -11.27 -1.61 -29.83
C LYS A 214 -9.76 -1.69 -30.03
N SER A 215 -9.03 -0.59 -29.81
CA SER A 215 -7.62 -0.49 -30.12
C SER A 215 -6.89 0.43 -29.15
N TYR A 216 -5.58 0.43 -29.24
CA TYR A 216 -4.71 1.33 -28.50
C TYR A 216 -3.54 1.78 -29.36
N GLU A 217 -2.90 2.85 -28.93
CA GLU A 217 -1.68 3.41 -29.48
C GLU A 217 -0.66 3.65 -28.38
N SER A 218 0.59 3.23 -28.58
CA SER A 218 1.72 3.50 -27.69
C SER A 218 2.63 4.54 -28.33
N LEU A 219 2.86 5.65 -27.65
CA LEU A 219 3.74 6.70 -28.14
C LEU A 219 5.21 6.26 -28.18
N VAL A 220 5.58 5.25 -27.40
CA VAL A 220 6.93 4.66 -27.43
C VAL A 220 7.10 3.76 -28.63
N GLU A 221 6.15 2.85 -28.90
CA GLU A 221 6.23 1.92 -30.06
C GLU A 221 6.28 2.67 -31.39
N ASN A 222 5.62 3.83 -31.48
CA ASN A 222 5.61 4.67 -32.68
C ASN A 222 6.74 5.71 -32.75
N GLY A 223 7.68 5.64 -31.83
CA GLY A 223 8.86 6.53 -31.87
C GLY A 223 8.57 8.00 -31.59
N ILE A 224 7.37 8.34 -31.09
CA ILE A 224 6.97 9.72 -30.75
C ILE A 224 7.60 10.14 -29.42
N MET A 225 7.90 9.19 -28.55
CA MET A 225 8.47 9.40 -27.23
C MET A 225 9.94 8.94 -27.18
N LEU A 226 10.78 9.46 -28.08
CA LEU A 226 12.21 9.21 -28.09
C LEU A 226 12.98 10.05 -27.06
#